data_5489be0f6dbfe19796dfc8ba84f26fa6
#
_entry.id   5489be0f6dbfe19796dfc8ba84f26fa6
#
_cell.length_a   1.000
_cell.length_b   1.000
_cell.length_c   1.000
_cell.angle_alpha   90.00
_cell.angle_beta   90.00
_cell.angle_gamma   90.00
#
_symmetry.space_group_name_H-M   'P 1'
#
loop_
_entity.id
_entity.type
_entity.pdbx_description
1 polymer ?
#
loop_
_entity_poly.entity_id
_entity_poly.type
_entity_poly.pdbx_seq_one_letter_code
_entity_poly.pdbx_strand_id
1 'polypeptide(L)'
;MTTGKKILIAILVLILLLLFAAAFLLQGDRADLSVEAVAGTDPTLQEPDAEAFPTVQIAEPVGWAPDEVPQAAEGLAVTRFAAGLDHPRTLHTLPNGDVLVALTGKPGTKPDDADPSIGTRIENFIAGLLMGKAGAGGEPANEIALLRDTDGDGQAEVSETLLDGL
;
A
#
# COMPACT_ATOMS: atom_id res chain seq x y z
N MET A 1 8.75 -49.98 -15.98
CA MET A 1 8.13 -48.89 -15.16
C MET A 1 6.67 -49.21 -15.04
N THR A 2 6.14 -49.34 -13.82
CA THR A 2 4.73 -49.68 -13.55
C THR A 2 3.80 -48.56 -14.01
N THR A 3 2.58 -48.91 -14.42
CA THR A 3 1.58 -47.97 -14.90
C THR A 3 1.35 -46.81 -13.88
N GLY A 4 1.37 -47.11 -12.58
CA GLY A 4 1.27 -46.09 -11.53
C GLY A 4 2.41 -45.06 -11.54
N LYS A 5 3.65 -45.49 -11.79
CA LYS A 5 4.80 -44.56 -11.91
C LYS A 5 4.67 -43.66 -13.13
N LYS A 6 4.14 -44.15 -14.25
CA LYS A 6 3.89 -43.34 -15.47
C LYS A 6 2.82 -42.29 -15.22
N ILE A 7 1.73 -42.61 -14.53
CA ILE A 7 0.67 -41.67 -14.15
C ILE A 7 1.23 -40.61 -13.20
N LEU A 8 1.98 -41.00 -12.19
CA LEU A 8 2.57 -40.02 -11.25
C LEU A 8 3.51 -39.02 -11.97
N ILE A 9 4.35 -39.50 -12.89
CA ILE A 9 5.22 -38.63 -13.69
C ILE A 9 4.40 -37.71 -14.57
N ALA A 10 3.33 -38.19 -15.21
CA ALA A 10 2.46 -37.36 -16.05
C ALA A 10 1.79 -36.24 -15.25
N ILE A 11 1.31 -36.54 -14.03
CA ILE A 11 0.74 -35.55 -13.12
C ILE A 11 1.79 -34.53 -12.71
N LEU A 12 2.99 -34.97 -12.35
CA LEU A 12 4.08 -34.06 -11.95
C LEU A 12 4.45 -33.11 -13.10
N VAL A 13 4.58 -33.63 -14.32
CA VAL A 13 4.87 -32.82 -15.52
C VAL A 13 3.75 -31.81 -15.78
N LEU A 14 2.48 -32.22 -15.65
CA LEU A 14 1.34 -31.33 -15.80
C LEU A 14 1.37 -30.19 -14.75
N ILE A 15 1.65 -30.52 -13.47
CA ILE A 15 1.78 -29.50 -12.42
C ILE A 15 2.92 -28.54 -12.73
N LEU A 16 4.08 -29.04 -13.16
CA LEU A 16 5.21 -28.17 -13.53
C LEU A 16 4.88 -27.26 -14.71
N LEU A 17 4.17 -27.76 -15.72
CA LEU A 17 3.71 -26.95 -16.84
C LEU A 17 2.72 -25.87 -16.42
N LEU A 18 1.78 -26.20 -15.53
CA LEU A 18 0.83 -25.22 -14.97
C LEU A 18 1.54 -24.16 -14.13
N LEU A 19 2.51 -24.55 -13.30
CA LEU A 19 3.31 -23.61 -12.52
C LEU A 19 4.16 -22.71 -13.42
N PHE A 20 4.75 -23.26 -14.49
CA PHE A 20 5.51 -22.48 -15.47
C PHE A 20 4.61 -21.48 -16.21
N ALA A 21 3.44 -21.94 -16.67
CA ALA A 21 2.46 -21.08 -17.32
C ALA A 21 1.96 -19.96 -16.37
N ALA A 22 1.68 -20.30 -15.10
CA ALA A 22 1.31 -19.32 -14.09
C ALA A 22 2.44 -18.31 -13.83
N ALA A 23 3.68 -18.76 -13.69
CA ALA A 23 4.84 -17.88 -13.52
C ALA A 23 5.03 -16.94 -14.71
N PHE A 24 4.80 -17.43 -15.93
CA PHE A 24 4.89 -16.62 -17.16
C PHE A 24 3.75 -15.59 -17.25
N LEU A 25 2.52 -16.00 -16.96
CA LEU A 25 1.34 -15.11 -16.99
C LEU A 25 1.34 -14.06 -15.87
N LEU A 26 1.97 -14.38 -14.73
CA LEU A 26 2.09 -13.48 -13.58
C LEU A 26 3.42 -12.69 -13.58
N GLN A 27 4.18 -12.78 -14.65
CA GLN A 27 5.40 -12.00 -14.80
C GLN A 27 5.01 -10.54 -15.02
N GLY A 28 5.32 -9.69 -14.03
CA GLY A 28 5.03 -8.26 -14.12
C GLY A 28 5.77 -7.58 -15.27
N ASP A 29 5.15 -6.57 -15.83
CA ASP A 29 5.74 -5.74 -16.85
C ASP A 29 7.00 -5.04 -16.35
N ARG A 30 7.93 -4.84 -17.26
CA ARG A 30 9.12 -4.03 -17.02
C ARG A 30 8.93 -2.68 -17.71
N ALA A 31 9.41 -1.64 -17.05
CA ALA A 31 9.44 -0.32 -17.66
C ALA A 31 10.40 -0.34 -18.88
N ASP A 32 9.85 -0.03 -20.04
CA ASP A 32 10.61 0.04 -21.31
C ASP A 32 11.21 1.42 -21.53
N LEU A 33 10.67 2.45 -20.87
CA LEU A 33 11.14 3.81 -20.97
C LEU A 33 12.11 4.16 -19.83
N SER A 34 13.13 4.95 -20.15
CA SER A 34 14.04 5.47 -19.13
C SER A 34 13.34 6.53 -18.25
N VAL A 35 13.88 6.75 -17.06
CA VAL A 35 13.35 7.78 -16.13
C VAL A 35 13.40 9.16 -16.78
N GLU A 36 14.45 9.46 -17.56
CA GLU A 36 14.60 10.74 -18.27
C GLU A 36 13.52 10.94 -19.35
N ALA A 37 13.08 9.86 -20.00
CA ALA A 37 12.04 9.94 -21.02
C ALA A 37 10.66 10.22 -20.44
N VAL A 38 10.38 9.78 -19.20
CA VAL A 38 9.07 9.93 -18.53
C VAL A 38 9.04 11.07 -17.52
N ALA A 39 10.19 11.74 -17.28
CA ALA A 39 10.30 12.85 -16.35
C ALA A 39 10.39 14.18 -17.08
N GLY A 40 10.13 15.29 -16.36
CA GLY A 40 10.26 16.65 -16.86
C GLY A 40 8.95 17.27 -17.33
N THR A 41 9.05 18.35 -18.09
CA THR A 41 7.91 19.16 -18.54
C THR A 41 7.26 18.66 -19.84
N ASP A 42 7.94 17.74 -20.55
CA ASP A 42 7.46 17.14 -21.80
C ASP A 42 7.73 15.62 -21.77
N PRO A 43 7.01 14.85 -20.91
CA PRO A 43 7.24 13.43 -20.74
C PRO A 43 6.73 12.64 -21.96
N THR A 44 7.46 11.59 -22.32
CA THR A 44 6.97 10.60 -23.28
C THR A 44 5.90 9.74 -22.60
N LEU A 45 4.67 9.82 -23.08
CA LEU A 45 3.57 8.98 -22.61
C LEU A 45 3.45 7.77 -23.53
N GLN A 46 3.49 6.59 -22.94
CA GLN A 46 3.24 5.34 -23.65
C GLN A 46 1.75 5.16 -23.87
N GLU A 47 1.35 4.64 -25.04
CA GLU A 47 -0.05 4.29 -25.27
C GLU A 47 -0.46 3.15 -24.32
N PRO A 48 -1.70 3.20 -23.77
CA PRO A 48 -2.18 2.14 -22.90
C PRO A 48 -2.25 0.81 -23.65
N ASP A 49 -1.61 -0.21 -23.11
CA ASP A 49 -1.74 -1.60 -23.57
C ASP A 49 -2.62 -2.37 -22.59
N ALA A 50 -3.79 -2.81 -23.06
CA ALA A 50 -4.75 -3.52 -22.23
C ALA A 50 -4.38 -5.01 -22.15
N GLU A 51 -3.84 -5.42 -21.02
CA GLU A 51 -3.52 -6.82 -20.75
C GLU A 51 -4.75 -7.64 -20.36
N ALA A 52 -4.78 -8.92 -20.80
CA ALA A 52 -5.81 -9.88 -20.40
C ALA A 52 -5.70 -10.24 -18.91
N PHE A 53 -4.50 -10.19 -18.35
CA PHE A 53 -4.20 -10.38 -16.93
C PHE A 53 -3.30 -9.24 -16.45
N PRO A 54 -3.87 -8.13 -15.96
CA PRO A 54 -3.07 -7.02 -15.49
C PRO A 54 -2.19 -7.46 -14.31
N THR A 55 -0.89 -7.28 -14.44
CA THR A 55 0.07 -7.55 -13.39
C THR A 55 0.40 -6.25 -12.68
N VAL A 56 0.13 -6.18 -11.38
CA VAL A 56 0.43 -5.01 -10.55
C VAL A 56 1.67 -5.31 -9.73
N GLN A 57 2.75 -4.56 -9.94
CA GLN A 57 3.89 -4.57 -9.04
C GLN A 57 3.61 -3.64 -7.86
N ILE A 58 3.38 -4.24 -6.70
CA ILE A 58 3.13 -3.48 -5.48
C ILE A 58 4.45 -3.32 -4.74
N ALA A 59 4.88 -2.07 -4.59
CA ALA A 59 6.02 -1.73 -3.76
C ALA A 59 5.69 -1.97 -2.29
N GLU A 60 6.60 -2.58 -1.57
CA GLU A 60 6.50 -2.67 -0.12
C GLU A 60 6.85 -1.32 0.50
N PRO A 61 6.02 -0.78 1.40
CA PRO A 61 6.33 0.47 2.07
C PRO A 61 7.57 0.28 2.96
N VAL A 62 8.53 1.16 2.81
CA VAL A 62 9.72 1.21 3.67
C VAL A 62 9.54 2.38 4.62
N GLY A 63 9.43 2.10 5.91
CA GLY A 63 9.36 3.14 6.95
C GLY A 63 10.73 3.77 7.21
N TRP A 64 10.73 4.93 7.84
CA TRP A 64 11.94 5.59 8.35
C TRP A 64 12.41 4.90 9.64
N ALA A 65 13.72 4.75 9.82
CA ALA A 65 14.27 4.34 11.11
C ALA A 65 13.93 5.39 12.20
N PRO A 66 13.95 5.01 13.50
CA PRO A 66 13.57 5.91 14.59
C PRO A 66 14.27 7.27 14.55
N ASP A 67 15.55 7.28 14.18
CA ASP A 67 16.39 8.49 14.13
C ASP A 67 16.61 9.03 12.70
N GLU A 68 15.90 8.47 11.73
CA GLU A 68 16.03 8.86 10.33
C GLU A 68 14.98 9.91 9.96
N VAL A 69 15.40 10.93 9.26
CA VAL A 69 14.56 12.01 8.71
C VAL A 69 14.92 12.26 7.26
N PRO A 70 14.01 12.79 6.43
CA PRO A 70 14.32 13.23 5.09
C PRO A 70 15.46 14.24 5.08
N GLN A 71 16.33 14.16 4.06
CA GLN A 71 17.38 15.15 3.89
C GLN A 71 16.74 16.49 3.48
N ALA A 72 16.95 17.52 4.31
CA ALA A 72 16.47 18.86 4.01
C ALA A 72 17.25 19.48 2.85
N ALA A 73 16.58 20.31 2.02
CA ALA A 73 17.26 21.17 1.07
C ALA A 73 18.04 22.27 1.79
N GLU A 74 18.98 22.91 1.06
CA GLU A 74 19.79 23.99 1.61
C GLU A 74 18.89 25.13 2.17
N GLY A 75 19.17 25.56 3.38
CA GLY A 75 18.39 26.59 4.08
C GLY A 75 17.11 26.11 4.75
N LEU A 76 16.79 24.80 4.68
CA LEU A 76 15.65 24.19 5.36
C LEU A 76 16.12 23.21 6.43
N ALA A 77 15.26 22.97 7.42
CA ALA A 77 15.43 21.91 8.41
C ALA A 77 14.20 21.00 8.40
N VAL A 78 14.38 19.73 8.73
CA VAL A 78 13.29 18.76 8.89
C VAL A 78 13.32 18.24 10.32
N THR A 79 12.18 18.36 11.00
CA THR A 79 11.96 17.83 12.34
C THR A 79 10.77 16.88 12.30
N ARG A 80 10.84 15.78 13.05
CA ARG A 80 9.69 14.87 13.21
C ARG A 80 8.74 15.49 14.24
N PHE A 81 7.60 15.98 13.78
CA PHE A 81 6.61 16.60 14.65
C PHE A 81 5.89 15.56 15.55
N ALA A 82 5.50 14.43 14.99
CA ALA A 82 4.85 13.33 15.73
C ALA A 82 5.20 11.97 15.11
N ALA A 83 5.04 10.90 15.90
CA ALA A 83 5.22 9.53 15.48
C ALA A 83 4.14 8.63 16.10
N GLY A 84 4.03 7.38 15.61
CA GLY A 84 3.09 6.40 16.17
C GLY A 84 1.63 6.64 15.83
N LEU A 85 1.35 7.49 14.85
CA LEU A 85 -0.01 7.72 14.36
C LEU A 85 -0.42 6.61 13.38
N ASP A 86 -1.64 6.11 13.53
CA ASP A 86 -2.18 5.06 12.67
C ASP A 86 -2.86 5.67 11.44
N HIS A 87 -2.30 5.41 10.25
CA HIS A 87 -2.79 5.90 8.96
C HIS A 87 -3.14 7.40 8.91
N PRO A 88 -2.23 8.32 9.27
CA PRO A 88 -2.49 9.76 9.21
C PRO A 88 -2.66 10.20 7.74
N ARG A 89 -3.73 10.95 7.46
CA ARG A 89 -4.04 11.37 6.09
C ARG A 89 -4.14 12.86 5.88
N THR A 90 -4.86 13.54 6.75
CA THR A 90 -5.13 14.97 6.61
C THR A 90 -4.77 15.67 7.90
N LEU A 91 -4.07 16.81 7.76
CA LEU A 91 -3.70 17.65 8.88
C LEU A 91 -4.43 19.00 8.77
N HIS A 92 -4.87 19.52 9.91
CA HIS A 92 -5.46 20.85 10.02
C HIS A 92 -4.88 21.57 11.22
N THR A 93 -4.20 22.69 10.98
CA THR A 93 -3.62 23.52 12.04
C THR A 93 -4.69 24.48 12.57
N LEU A 94 -4.87 24.48 13.87
CA LEU A 94 -5.77 25.39 14.58
C LEU A 94 -5.11 26.76 14.81
N PRO A 95 -5.89 27.84 15.04
CA PRO A 95 -5.34 29.17 15.28
C PRO A 95 -4.41 29.29 16.49
N ASN A 96 -4.51 28.37 17.45
CA ASN A 96 -3.65 28.29 18.63
C ASN A 96 -2.36 27.49 18.40
N GLY A 97 -2.15 26.95 17.18
CA GLY A 97 -0.99 26.15 16.83
C GLY A 97 -1.17 24.64 16.98
N ASP A 98 -2.24 24.17 17.63
CA ASP A 98 -2.53 22.72 17.68
C ASP A 98 -2.78 22.15 16.29
N VAL A 99 -2.47 20.88 16.10
CA VAL A 99 -2.67 20.18 14.83
C VAL A 99 -3.68 19.04 15.01
N LEU A 100 -4.75 19.10 14.25
CA LEU A 100 -5.69 17.99 14.13
C LEU A 100 -5.23 17.06 13.02
N VAL A 101 -5.26 15.76 13.28
CA VAL A 101 -4.85 14.72 12.32
C VAL A 101 -5.99 13.73 12.16
N ALA A 102 -6.49 13.60 10.93
CA ALA A 102 -7.45 12.54 10.60
C ALA A 102 -6.72 11.22 10.42
N LEU A 103 -7.03 10.26 11.28
CA LEU A 103 -6.52 8.89 11.24
C LEU A 103 -7.59 8.01 10.59
N THR A 104 -7.41 7.75 9.29
CA THR A 104 -8.43 7.03 8.52
C THR A 104 -7.83 5.87 7.76
N GLY A 105 -8.38 4.69 7.97
CA GLY A 105 -8.16 3.54 7.11
C GLY A 105 -9.16 3.52 5.94
N LYS A 106 -9.04 2.56 5.06
CA LYS A 106 -10.07 2.30 4.07
C LYS A 106 -11.30 1.77 4.80
N PRO A 107 -12.50 2.37 4.65
CA PRO A 107 -13.72 1.77 5.19
C PRO A 107 -13.81 0.34 4.69
N GLY A 108 -14.03 -0.60 5.59
CA GLY A 108 -14.30 -1.98 5.20
C GLY A 108 -15.45 -1.93 4.19
N THR A 109 -15.26 -2.51 3.01
CA THR A 109 -16.37 -2.72 2.08
C THR A 109 -17.39 -3.53 2.85
N LYS A 110 -18.58 -2.95 3.14
CA LYS A 110 -19.69 -3.76 3.64
C LYS A 110 -19.83 -4.91 2.66
N PRO A 111 -19.84 -6.16 3.12
CA PRO A 111 -20.18 -7.26 2.21
C PRO A 111 -21.53 -6.89 1.59
N ASP A 112 -21.64 -6.87 0.26
CA ASP A 112 -22.93 -6.91 -0.36
C ASP A 112 -23.70 -8.07 0.30
N ASP A 113 -24.95 -7.85 0.69
CA ASP A 113 -25.80 -8.84 1.39
C ASP A 113 -26.03 -10.13 0.57
N ALA A 114 -25.50 -10.21 -0.63
CA ALA A 114 -25.45 -11.41 -1.46
C ALA A 114 -24.21 -12.23 -1.14
N ASP A 115 -24.40 -13.52 -0.87
CA ASP A 115 -23.28 -14.46 -0.65
C ASP A 115 -22.35 -14.44 -1.89
N PRO A 116 -21.08 -14.00 -1.74
CA PRO A 116 -20.22 -13.79 -2.90
C PRO A 116 -19.95 -15.10 -3.61
N SER A 117 -19.95 -15.09 -4.93
CA SER A 117 -19.56 -16.25 -5.73
C SER A 117 -18.15 -16.72 -5.37
N ILE A 118 -17.83 -17.98 -5.67
CA ILE A 118 -16.48 -18.52 -5.43
C ILE A 118 -15.41 -17.66 -6.14
N GLY A 119 -15.70 -17.15 -7.34
CA GLY A 119 -14.82 -16.24 -8.07
C GLY A 119 -14.57 -14.95 -7.30
N THR A 120 -15.62 -14.28 -6.83
CA THR A 120 -15.53 -13.06 -6.02
C THR A 120 -14.75 -13.28 -4.71
N ARG A 121 -14.89 -14.47 -4.07
CA ARG A 121 -14.10 -14.81 -2.88
C ARG A 121 -12.61 -14.92 -3.17
N ILE A 122 -12.24 -15.51 -4.31
CA ILE A 122 -10.85 -15.63 -4.76
C ILE A 122 -10.29 -14.26 -5.10
N GLU A 123 -11.04 -13.44 -5.84
CA GLU A 123 -10.65 -12.07 -6.18
C GLU A 123 -10.43 -11.21 -4.92
N ASN A 124 -11.35 -11.24 -3.98
CA ASN A 124 -11.23 -10.53 -2.70
C ASN A 124 -10.05 -11.01 -1.86
N PHE A 125 -9.78 -12.31 -1.86
CA PHE A 125 -8.62 -12.88 -1.16
C PHE A 125 -7.30 -12.38 -1.79
N ILE A 126 -7.18 -12.42 -3.11
CA ILE A 126 -5.99 -11.94 -3.84
C ILE A 126 -5.84 -10.42 -3.62
N ALA A 127 -6.91 -9.66 -3.77
CA ALA A 127 -6.90 -8.22 -3.52
C ALA A 127 -6.48 -7.89 -2.08
N GLY A 128 -6.95 -8.64 -1.08
CA GLY A 128 -6.55 -8.51 0.31
C GLY A 128 -5.07 -8.77 0.54
N LEU A 129 -4.50 -9.81 -0.09
CA LEU A 129 -3.07 -10.09 -0.04
C LEU A 129 -2.24 -8.95 -0.66
N LEU A 130 -2.65 -8.44 -1.82
CA LEU A 130 -1.96 -7.37 -2.52
C LEU A 130 -2.03 -6.06 -1.72
N MET A 131 -3.19 -5.72 -1.17
CA MET A 131 -3.37 -4.53 -0.34
C MET A 131 -2.58 -4.64 0.97
N GLY A 132 -2.55 -5.82 1.59
CA GLY A 132 -1.71 -6.08 2.78
C GLY A 132 -0.23 -5.85 2.49
N LYS A 133 0.26 -6.31 1.34
CA LYS A 133 1.64 -6.08 0.89
C LYS A 133 1.94 -4.60 0.65
N ALA A 134 0.96 -3.83 0.19
CA ALA A 134 1.07 -2.38 0.01
C ALA A 134 0.99 -1.58 1.31
N GLY A 135 0.87 -2.22 2.47
CA GLY A 135 0.67 -1.54 3.75
C GLY A 135 -0.72 -0.91 3.92
N ALA A 136 -1.69 -1.27 3.05
CA ALA A 136 -3.04 -0.70 3.05
C ALA A 136 -4.08 -1.59 3.79
N GLY A 137 -3.62 -2.58 4.56
CA GLY A 137 -4.45 -3.65 5.14
C GLY A 137 -4.75 -3.52 6.63
N GLY A 138 -4.67 -2.34 7.24
CA GLY A 138 -5.03 -2.13 8.65
C GLY A 138 -6.52 -1.86 8.85
N GLU A 139 -7.03 -2.15 10.05
CA GLU A 139 -8.34 -1.63 10.46
C GLU A 139 -8.27 -0.11 10.56
N PRO A 140 -9.30 0.63 10.08
CA PRO A 140 -9.29 2.08 10.16
C PRO A 140 -9.39 2.52 11.63
N ALA A 141 -8.53 3.43 12.04
CA ALA A 141 -8.66 4.04 13.36
C ALA A 141 -9.97 4.85 13.47
N ASN A 142 -10.40 5.51 12.37
CA ASN A 142 -11.59 6.35 12.31
C ASN A 142 -11.63 7.37 13.46
N GLU A 143 -10.51 8.06 13.65
CA GLU A 143 -10.28 9.00 14.75
C GLU A 143 -9.79 10.35 14.23
N ILE A 144 -9.97 11.37 15.06
CA ILE A 144 -9.24 12.62 14.94
C ILE A 144 -8.33 12.74 16.15
N ALA A 145 -7.04 12.76 15.94
CA ALA A 145 -6.04 13.03 16.95
C ALA A 145 -5.75 14.53 17.03
N LEU A 146 -5.54 15.04 18.26
CA LEU A 146 -5.02 16.37 18.53
C LEU A 146 -3.56 16.25 18.95
N LEU A 147 -2.72 16.99 18.27
CA LEU A 147 -1.29 17.10 18.57
C LEU A 147 -1.00 18.54 19.03
N ARG A 148 -0.21 18.68 20.07
CA ARG A 148 0.22 19.97 20.56
C ARG A 148 1.71 19.96 20.88
N ASP A 149 2.40 20.95 20.35
CA ASP A 149 3.73 21.35 20.73
C ASP A 149 3.59 22.40 21.84
N THR A 150 4.05 22.06 23.04
CA THR A 150 3.83 22.89 24.23
C THR A 150 4.96 23.87 24.51
N ASP A 151 6.16 23.61 24.00
CA ASP A 151 7.34 24.41 24.22
C ASP A 151 7.90 25.09 22.97
N GLY A 152 7.33 24.78 21.79
CA GLY A 152 7.67 25.43 20.52
C GLY A 152 8.94 24.88 19.88
N ASP A 153 9.36 23.66 20.21
CA ASP A 153 10.56 23.03 19.67
C ASP A 153 10.31 22.31 18.33
N GLY A 154 9.05 22.25 17.87
CA GLY A 154 8.65 21.59 16.62
C GLY A 154 8.38 20.12 16.78
N GLN A 155 8.18 19.63 18.01
CA GLN A 155 7.73 18.28 18.33
C GLN A 155 6.47 18.34 19.18
N ALA A 156 5.58 17.39 19.04
CA ALA A 156 4.35 17.34 19.82
C ALA A 156 4.54 16.47 21.06
N GLU A 157 4.47 17.08 22.26
CA GLU A 157 4.48 16.37 23.56
C GLU A 157 3.11 15.82 23.91
N VAL A 158 2.04 16.44 23.38
CA VAL A 158 0.67 15.98 23.60
C VAL A 158 0.14 15.32 22.32
N SER A 159 -0.33 14.11 22.47
CA SER A 159 -1.05 13.37 21.42
C SER A 159 -2.25 12.70 22.05
N GLU A 160 -3.44 13.19 21.76
CA GLU A 160 -4.69 12.72 22.34
C GLU A 160 -5.74 12.47 21.25
N THR A 161 -6.59 11.46 21.44
CA THR A 161 -7.75 11.24 20.58
C THR A 161 -8.82 12.29 20.92
N LEU A 162 -9.11 13.17 19.97
CA LEU A 162 -10.15 14.20 20.13
C LEU A 162 -11.55 13.65 19.82
N LEU A 163 -11.65 12.84 18.77
CA LEU A 163 -12.89 12.17 18.35
C LEU A 163 -12.56 10.75 17.90
N ASP A 164 -13.43 9.82 18.24
CA ASP A 164 -13.34 8.41 17.86
C ASP A 164 -14.65 7.90 17.25
N GLY A 165 -14.60 6.75 16.60
CA GLY A 165 -15.78 6.07 16.09
C GLY A 165 -16.50 6.80 14.95
N LEU A 166 -15.78 7.52 14.10
CA LEU A 166 -16.28 8.31 12.98
C LEU A 166 -16.70 7.45 11.77
#